data_ef91c8276891ee3564ecba2ffa5f58d2
#
_entry.id   ef91c8276891ee3564ecba2ffa5f58d2
#
_cell.length_a   1.000
_cell.length_b   1.000
_cell.length_c   1.000
_cell.angle_alpha   90.00
_cell.angle_beta   90.00
_cell.angle_gamma   90.00
#
_symmetry.space_group_name_H-M   'P 1'
#
loop_
_entity.id
_entity.type
_entity.pdbx_description
1 polymer ?
#
loop_
_entity_poly.entity_id
_entity_poly.type
_entity_poly.pdbx_seq_one_letter_code
_entity_poly.pdbx_strand_id
1 'polypeptide(L)'
;MQFSKMHGLGNDFMVVDAVTQNVYFSPELIRRLADRHLGVGFDQMLVVEPPYDPELDFHYRIFNADGSEVAQCGNGARCFARFVRLKGLTNKRDIRVSTQTGRMILSVTDDDLVCVNMGEPNFDPQIVPFRATKAEKTYIMRAAEHTVLCGVVSMGNPHCVLQVDDVKTAKVELLGPVLEGHDRFPERANIGFMQVVSREHIKLRVYERGAGETQACGSGACAAVAVGIQQELLAEEVHVELPGGSLHIRWKGPGEPLFMTGPAAHVYVGFIHFCSRVSFG
;
A
#
# COMPACT_ATOMS: atom_id res chain seq x y z
N MET A 1 -15.38 17.71 -15.00
CA MET A 1 -14.90 16.35 -14.66
C MET A 1 -15.41 15.97 -13.28
N GLN A 2 -16.04 14.82 -13.16
CA GLN A 2 -16.49 14.25 -11.89
C GLN A 2 -15.40 13.35 -11.30
N PHE A 3 -15.26 13.34 -9.99
CA PHE A 3 -14.33 12.46 -9.26
C PHE A 3 -14.94 12.01 -7.93
N SER A 4 -14.38 10.97 -7.34
CA SER A 4 -14.66 10.56 -5.96
C SER A 4 -13.44 10.80 -5.07
N LYS A 5 -13.65 11.34 -3.87
CA LYS A 5 -12.66 11.35 -2.80
C LYS A 5 -12.83 10.10 -1.97
N MET A 6 -11.74 9.34 -1.82
CA MET A 6 -11.73 8.07 -1.10
C MET A 6 -10.48 7.95 -0.23
N HIS A 7 -10.47 7.04 0.71
CA HIS A 7 -9.26 6.64 1.42
C HIS A 7 -9.25 5.17 1.83
N GLY A 8 -8.06 4.60 1.92
CA GLY A 8 -7.80 3.33 2.56
C GLY A 8 -6.96 3.56 3.80
N LEU A 9 -7.61 3.53 4.99
CA LEU A 9 -6.96 3.73 6.30
C LEU A 9 -6.17 5.05 6.41
N GLY A 10 -6.69 6.14 5.86
CA GLY A 10 -6.07 7.46 5.91
C GLY A 10 -5.16 7.80 4.73
N ASN A 11 -4.74 6.83 3.92
CA ASN A 11 -4.12 7.11 2.63
C ASN A 11 -5.20 7.52 1.64
N ASP A 12 -5.20 8.77 1.20
CA ASP A 12 -6.31 9.38 0.48
C ASP A 12 -6.09 9.50 -1.02
N PHE A 13 -7.18 9.33 -1.75
CA PHE A 13 -7.18 9.24 -3.21
C PHE A 13 -8.23 10.17 -3.83
N MET A 14 -7.85 10.74 -4.97
CA MET A 14 -8.79 11.23 -5.97
C MET A 14 -9.00 10.11 -6.99
N VAL A 15 -10.23 9.61 -7.14
CA VAL A 15 -10.55 8.50 -8.06
C VAL A 15 -11.39 9.03 -9.21
N VAL A 16 -10.94 8.79 -10.42
CA VAL A 16 -11.57 9.29 -11.66
C VAL A 16 -11.96 8.14 -12.57
N ASP A 17 -13.22 8.17 -13.01
CA ASP A 17 -13.74 7.26 -14.03
C ASP A 17 -13.37 7.78 -15.43
N ALA A 18 -12.46 7.11 -16.09
CA ALA A 18 -12.09 7.34 -17.49
C ALA A 18 -12.74 6.29 -18.44
N VAL A 19 -13.65 5.44 -17.91
CA VAL A 19 -14.47 4.55 -18.75
C VAL A 19 -15.60 5.35 -19.39
N THR A 20 -16.26 6.21 -18.61
CA THR A 20 -17.41 7.00 -19.04
C THR A 20 -17.10 8.48 -19.29
N GLN A 21 -15.96 8.97 -18.81
CA GLN A 21 -15.50 10.33 -19.01
C GLN A 21 -14.25 10.38 -19.92
N ASN A 22 -14.20 11.32 -20.85
CA ASN A 22 -13.01 11.58 -21.64
C ASN A 22 -12.11 12.55 -20.84
N VAL A 23 -11.07 12.03 -20.22
CA VAL A 23 -10.15 12.77 -19.36
C VAL A 23 -8.70 12.50 -19.75
N TYR A 24 -7.87 13.52 -19.62
CA TYR A 24 -6.44 13.43 -19.83
C TYR A 24 -5.72 14.14 -18.68
N PHE A 25 -4.69 13.50 -18.15
CA PHE A 25 -3.90 14.04 -17.03
C PHE A 25 -2.43 14.20 -17.43
N SER A 26 -1.97 15.46 -17.44
CA SER A 26 -0.53 15.72 -17.47
C SER A 26 0.04 15.69 -16.04
N PRO A 27 1.35 15.46 -15.87
CA PRO A 27 1.98 15.54 -14.54
C PRO A 27 1.74 16.90 -13.86
N GLU A 28 1.73 18.00 -14.62
CA GLU A 28 1.44 19.36 -14.11
C GLU A 28 0.02 19.47 -13.56
N LEU A 29 -0.95 18.92 -14.28
CA LEU A 29 -2.35 18.93 -13.84
C LEU A 29 -2.51 18.08 -12.57
N ILE A 30 -1.87 16.92 -12.50
CA ILE A 30 -1.91 16.06 -11.30
C ILE A 30 -1.34 16.80 -10.10
N ARG A 31 -0.16 17.43 -10.21
CA ARG A 31 0.44 18.23 -9.12
C ARG A 31 -0.49 19.33 -8.64
N ARG A 32 -1.14 20.04 -9.56
CA ARG A 32 -2.10 21.10 -9.21
C ARG A 32 -3.33 20.55 -8.51
N LEU A 33 -3.87 19.41 -8.95
CA LEU A 33 -5.02 18.77 -8.31
C LEU A 33 -4.66 18.20 -6.94
N ALA A 34 -3.43 17.73 -6.77
CA ALA A 34 -2.93 17.15 -5.52
C ALA A 34 -2.69 18.19 -4.42
N ASP A 35 -2.53 19.47 -4.77
CA ASP A 35 -2.33 20.52 -3.79
C ASP A 35 -3.52 20.60 -2.83
N ARG A 36 -3.24 20.52 -1.51
CA ARG A 36 -4.28 20.43 -0.47
C ARG A 36 -4.95 21.77 -0.17
N HIS A 37 -4.39 22.89 -0.65
CA HIS A 37 -4.93 24.23 -0.44
C HIS A 37 -5.56 24.82 -1.71
N LEU A 38 -4.99 24.51 -2.88
CA LEU A 38 -5.38 25.08 -4.15
C LEU A 38 -6.06 24.09 -5.10
N GLY A 39 -6.02 22.79 -4.77
CA GLY A 39 -6.61 21.71 -5.54
C GLY A 39 -7.60 20.87 -4.74
N VAL A 40 -7.75 19.61 -5.11
CA VAL A 40 -8.56 18.62 -4.39
C VAL A 40 -7.84 18.14 -3.14
N GLY A 41 -6.51 18.01 -3.23
CA GLY A 41 -5.67 17.45 -2.19
C GLY A 41 -5.80 15.92 -2.10
N PHE A 42 -4.72 15.22 -2.28
CA PHE A 42 -4.66 13.76 -2.16
C PHE A 42 -3.20 13.29 -2.07
N ASP A 43 -3.00 12.08 -1.55
CA ASP A 43 -1.70 11.41 -1.62
C ASP A 43 -1.46 10.83 -3.02
N GLN A 44 -2.50 10.23 -3.61
CA GLN A 44 -2.42 9.61 -4.93
C GLN A 44 -3.73 9.80 -5.72
N MET A 45 -3.62 9.70 -7.05
CA MET A 45 -4.77 9.70 -7.95
C MET A 45 -4.91 8.33 -8.61
N LEU A 46 -6.13 7.80 -8.63
CA LEU A 46 -6.50 6.59 -9.37
C LEU A 46 -7.31 6.96 -10.60
N VAL A 47 -6.92 6.44 -11.75
CA VAL A 47 -7.65 6.58 -13.02
C VAL A 47 -8.14 5.21 -13.46
N VAL A 48 -9.45 5.04 -13.51
CA VAL A 48 -10.11 3.80 -13.93
C VAL A 48 -10.33 3.85 -15.43
N GLU A 49 -9.74 2.91 -16.16
CA GLU A 49 -9.76 2.85 -17.63
C GLU A 49 -10.44 1.58 -18.13
N PRO A 50 -10.94 1.57 -19.39
CA PRO A 50 -11.39 0.33 -20.04
C PRO A 50 -10.26 -0.71 -20.08
N PRO A 51 -10.59 -2.02 -20.08
CA PRO A 51 -9.57 -3.06 -20.18
C PRO A 51 -8.95 -3.10 -21.57
N TYR A 52 -7.66 -3.46 -21.65
CA TYR A 52 -6.97 -3.73 -22.91
C TYR A 52 -7.17 -5.16 -23.41
N ASP A 53 -7.68 -6.03 -22.56
CA ASP A 53 -7.85 -7.45 -22.79
C ASP A 53 -9.28 -7.85 -22.42
N PRO A 54 -10.00 -8.60 -23.27
CA PRO A 54 -11.38 -9.00 -23.00
C PRO A 54 -11.55 -9.94 -21.79
N GLU A 55 -10.47 -10.54 -21.29
CA GLU A 55 -10.49 -11.33 -20.06
C GLU A 55 -10.50 -10.49 -18.78
N LEU A 56 -10.20 -9.18 -18.90
CA LEU A 56 -10.16 -8.22 -17.81
C LEU A 56 -11.44 -7.39 -17.76
N ASP A 57 -11.75 -6.89 -16.58
CA ASP A 57 -12.88 -5.99 -16.38
C ASP A 57 -12.46 -4.53 -16.53
N PHE A 58 -11.25 -4.19 -16.05
CA PHE A 58 -10.69 -2.84 -16.09
C PHE A 58 -9.18 -2.85 -16.19
N HIS A 59 -8.66 -1.68 -16.58
CA HIS A 59 -7.29 -1.25 -16.31
C HIS A 59 -7.33 -0.07 -15.36
N TYR A 60 -6.34 0.07 -14.46
CA TYR A 60 -6.22 1.29 -13.67
C TYR A 60 -4.79 1.75 -13.52
N ARG A 61 -4.64 3.05 -13.42
CA ARG A 61 -3.37 3.72 -13.25
C ARG A 61 -3.36 4.48 -11.94
N ILE A 62 -2.19 4.55 -11.33
CA ILE A 62 -1.98 5.26 -10.06
C ILE A 62 -0.89 6.31 -10.27
N PHE A 63 -1.16 7.51 -9.79
CA PHE A 63 -0.21 8.62 -9.84
C PHE A 63 0.02 9.17 -8.44
N ASN A 64 1.29 9.43 -8.10
CA ASN A 64 1.63 10.19 -6.91
C ASN A 64 1.25 11.67 -7.06
N ALA A 65 1.23 12.39 -5.95
CA ALA A 65 0.96 13.83 -5.91
C ALA A 65 1.94 14.66 -6.76
N ASP A 66 3.15 14.17 -7.01
CA ASP A 66 4.14 14.80 -7.88
C ASP A 66 3.92 14.58 -9.38
N GLY A 67 2.90 13.80 -9.73
CA GLY A 67 2.54 13.45 -11.10
C GLY A 67 3.28 12.23 -11.66
N SER A 68 4.14 11.58 -10.89
CA SER A 68 4.79 10.32 -11.30
C SER A 68 3.81 9.16 -11.23
N GLU A 69 3.86 8.27 -12.22
CA GLU A 69 3.06 7.05 -12.22
C GLU A 69 3.74 5.97 -11.38
N VAL A 70 2.96 5.28 -10.56
CA VAL A 70 3.43 4.18 -9.71
C VAL A 70 2.77 2.87 -10.08
N ALA A 71 3.51 1.80 -9.87
CA ALA A 71 3.15 0.48 -10.35
C ALA A 71 2.02 -0.18 -9.54
N GLN A 72 2.00 -0.01 -8.22
CA GLN A 72 1.05 -0.71 -7.34
C GLN A 72 0.90 0.02 -6.00
N CYS A 73 -0.33 -0.03 -5.44
CA CYS A 73 -0.67 0.42 -4.10
C CYS A 73 -1.83 -0.42 -3.56
N GLY A 74 -1.60 -1.17 -2.48
CA GLY A 74 -2.64 -2.02 -1.88
C GLY A 74 -3.85 -1.24 -1.35
N ASN A 75 -3.63 -0.02 -0.82
CA ASN A 75 -4.71 0.88 -0.41
C ASN A 75 -5.51 1.36 -1.63
N GLY A 76 -4.82 1.70 -2.72
CA GLY A 76 -5.44 2.09 -3.98
C GLY A 76 -6.28 0.97 -4.61
N ALA A 77 -5.79 -0.26 -4.58
CA ALA A 77 -6.54 -1.42 -5.09
C ALA A 77 -7.89 -1.60 -4.37
N ARG A 78 -7.92 -1.40 -3.04
CA ARG A 78 -9.18 -1.47 -2.28
C ARG A 78 -10.12 -0.32 -2.63
N CYS A 79 -9.62 0.90 -2.74
CA CYS A 79 -10.42 2.05 -3.18
C CYS A 79 -10.97 1.85 -4.60
N PHE A 80 -10.15 1.33 -5.52
CA PHE A 80 -10.57 0.99 -6.87
C PHE A 80 -11.76 0.02 -6.89
N ALA A 81 -11.65 -1.12 -6.21
CA ALA A 81 -12.69 -2.15 -6.18
C ALA A 81 -14.03 -1.62 -5.64
N ARG A 82 -13.96 -0.83 -4.57
CA ARG A 82 -15.15 -0.16 -4.01
C ARG A 82 -15.73 0.87 -4.97
N PHE A 83 -14.89 1.66 -5.61
CA PHE A 83 -15.30 2.71 -6.54
C PHE A 83 -16.09 2.16 -7.73
N VAL A 84 -15.56 1.15 -8.44
CA VAL A 84 -16.22 0.61 -9.64
C VAL A 84 -17.59 0.01 -9.33
N ARG A 85 -17.77 -0.57 -8.15
CA ARG A 85 -19.06 -1.07 -7.68
C ARG A 85 -20.01 0.05 -7.26
N LEU A 86 -19.54 1.05 -6.51
CA LEU A 86 -20.34 2.21 -6.10
C LEU A 86 -20.83 3.03 -7.29
N LYS A 87 -20.03 3.12 -8.35
CA LYS A 87 -20.39 3.81 -9.60
C LYS A 87 -21.25 2.96 -10.54
N GLY A 88 -21.52 1.70 -10.19
CA GLY A 88 -22.29 0.80 -11.06
C GLY A 88 -21.57 0.39 -12.34
N LEU A 89 -20.24 0.55 -12.40
CA LEU A 89 -19.44 0.12 -13.56
C LEU A 89 -19.35 -1.40 -13.65
N THR A 90 -19.51 -2.10 -12.53
CA THR A 90 -19.62 -3.55 -12.44
C THR A 90 -20.41 -3.98 -11.20
N ASN A 91 -21.09 -5.12 -11.30
CA ASN A 91 -21.74 -5.81 -10.17
C ASN A 91 -20.95 -7.04 -9.70
N LYS A 92 -19.83 -7.35 -10.35
CA LYS A 92 -19.00 -8.51 -9.99
C LYS A 92 -18.40 -8.35 -8.59
N ARG A 93 -18.27 -9.46 -7.89
CA ARG A 93 -17.51 -9.54 -6.63
C ARG A 93 -16.02 -9.70 -6.90
N ASP A 94 -15.66 -10.58 -7.83
CA ASP A 94 -14.30 -10.77 -8.29
C ASP A 94 -14.06 -9.92 -9.53
N ILE A 95 -13.24 -8.90 -9.36
CA ILE A 95 -12.95 -7.89 -10.39
C ILE A 95 -11.56 -8.16 -10.92
N ARG A 96 -11.44 -8.49 -12.19
CA ARG A 96 -10.17 -8.75 -12.88
C ARG A 96 -9.62 -7.47 -13.42
N VAL A 97 -8.44 -7.09 -12.98
CA VAL A 97 -7.84 -5.81 -13.36
C VAL A 97 -6.39 -5.98 -13.80
N SER A 98 -5.95 -5.08 -14.63
CA SER A 98 -4.54 -4.89 -14.94
C SER A 98 -4.04 -3.55 -14.41
N THR A 99 -2.77 -3.53 -14.05
CA THR A 99 -2.00 -2.34 -13.71
C THR A 99 -0.70 -2.35 -14.51
N GLN A 100 0.14 -1.37 -14.31
CA GLN A 100 1.47 -1.33 -14.92
C GLN A 100 2.32 -2.58 -14.59
N THR A 101 2.13 -3.22 -13.44
CA THR A 101 2.93 -4.38 -13.00
C THR A 101 2.32 -5.74 -13.29
N GLY A 102 1.09 -5.79 -13.81
CA GLY A 102 0.47 -7.06 -14.15
C GLY A 102 -1.02 -7.14 -13.85
N ARG A 103 -1.51 -8.35 -13.79
CA ARG A 103 -2.91 -8.67 -13.58
C ARG A 103 -3.16 -9.08 -12.13
N MET A 104 -4.31 -8.72 -11.60
CA MET A 104 -4.76 -9.13 -10.27
C MET A 104 -6.28 -9.32 -10.22
N ILE A 105 -6.74 -10.04 -9.20
CA ILE A 105 -8.15 -10.17 -8.88
C ILE A 105 -8.38 -9.50 -7.53
N LEU A 106 -9.38 -8.63 -7.49
CA LEU A 106 -9.84 -7.93 -6.29
C LEU A 106 -11.19 -8.51 -5.92
N SER A 107 -11.29 -9.12 -4.74
CA SER A 107 -12.52 -9.77 -4.28
C SER A 107 -13.21 -8.91 -3.23
N VAL A 108 -14.43 -8.51 -3.50
CA VAL A 108 -15.26 -7.74 -2.54
C VAL A 108 -16.08 -8.70 -1.70
N THR A 109 -15.89 -8.66 -0.39
CA THR A 109 -16.56 -9.52 0.59
C THR A 109 -18.02 -9.10 0.84
N ASP A 110 -18.78 -9.91 1.59
CA ASP A 110 -20.18 -9.61 1.89
C ASP A 110 -20.36 -8.38 2.78
N ASP A 111 -19.38 -8.07 3.62
CA ASP A 111 -19.32 -6.89 4.48
C ASP A 111 -18.59 -5.70 3.82
N ASP A 112 -18.48 -5.74 2.49
CA ASP A 112 -17.89 -4.66 1.67
C ASP A 112 -16.40 -4.39 1.91
N LEU A 113 -15.67 -5.30 2.52
CA LEU A 113 -14.21 -5.26 2.55
C LEU A 113 -13.65 -5.73 1.20
N VAL A 114 -12.39 -5.42 0.95
CA VAL A 114 -11.71 -5.84 -0.27
C VAL A 114 -10.52 -6.72 0.07
N CYS A 115 -10.53 -7.93 -0.47
CA CYS A 115 -9.44 -8.88 -0.42
C CYS A 115 -8.54 -8.72 -1.65
N VAL A 116 -7.25 -8.54 -1.41
CA VAL A 116 -6.22 -8.35 -2.45
C VAL A 116 -5.19 -9.46 -2.33
N ASN A 117 -4.90 -10.14 -3.43
CA ASN A 117 -3.75 -11.03 -3.53
C ASN A 117 -2.48 -10.17 -3.65
N MET A 118 -1.63 -10.21 -2.62
CA MET A 118 -0.41 -9.42 -2.53
C MET A 118 0.83 -10.15 -3.09
N GLY A 119 0.64 -11.36 -3.63
CA GLY A 119 1.74 -12.22 -4.08
C GLY A 119 2.40 -13.01 -2.94
N GLU A 120 3.42 -13.76 -3.28
CA GLU A 120 4.20 -14.53 -2.31
C GLU A 120 5.28 -13.64 -1.68
N PRO A 121 5.40 -13.61 -0.34
CA PRO A 121 6.52 -12.95 0.33
C PRO A 121 7.85 -13.62 -0.04
N ASN A 122 8.85 -12.81 -0.37
CA ASN A 122 10.17 -13.32 -0.76
C ASN A 122 11.24 -12.92 0.26
N PHE A 123 11.87 -13.90 0.89
CA PHE A 123 12.89 -13.72 1.94
C PHE A 123 14.33 -13.81 1.41
N ASP A 124 14.52 -14.02 0.10
CA ASP A 124 15.87 -14.03 -0.49
C ASP A 124 16.48 -12.62 -0.40
N PRO A 125 17.63 -12.46 0.29
CA PRO A 125 18.29 -11.16 0.39
C PRO A 125 18.61 -10.52 -0.95
N GLN A 126 18.81 -11.30 -2.02
CA GLN A 126 19.10 -10.77 -3.35
C GLN A 126 17.85 -10.15 -4.00
N ILE A 127 16.67 -10.68 -3.66
CA ILE A 127 15.39 -10.19 -4.21
C ILE A 127 14.85 -9.00 -3.43
N VAL A 128 15.17 -8.87 -2.13
CA VAL A 128 14.69 -7.77 -1.26
C VAL A 128 15.01 -6.39 -1.83
N PRO A 129 16.19 -5.90 -2.25
CA PRO A 129 17.58 -6.31 -2.07
C PRO A 129 18.16 -5.92 -0.69
N PHE A 130 18.85 -6.84 -0.07
CA PHE A 130 19.47 -6.66 1.24
C PHE A 130 20.86 -7.33 1.27
N ARG A 131 21.87 -6.62 1.76
CA ARG A 131 23.24 -7.14 1.84
C ARG A 131 23.38 -8.11 3.00
N ALA A 132 23.39 -9.40 2.71
CA ALA A 132 23.60 -10.49 3.64
C ALA A 132 24.40 -11.61 2.96
N THR A 133 25.20 -12.34 3.73
CA THR A 133 25.97 -13.50 3.24
C THR A 133 25.10 -14.73 3.01
N LYS A 134 24.01 -14.84 3.75
CA LYS A 134 23.01 -15.91 3.64
C LYS A 134 21.64 -15.43 4.11
N ALA A 135 20.59 -16.16 3.71
CA ALA A 135 19.25 -15.92 4.20
C ALA A 135 19.11 -16.39 5.66
N GLU A 136 18.58 -15.53 6.49
CA GLU A 136 18.32 -15.77 7.92
C GLU A 136 16.89 -15.37 8.26
N LYS A 137 16.31 -15.97 9.30
CA LYS A 137 15.01 -15.52 9.85
C LYS A 137 15.13 -14.18 10.58
N THR A 138 16.31 -13.89 11.13
CA THR A 138 16.58 -12.69 11.91
C THR A 138 17.99 -12.19 11.64
N TYR A 139 18.12 -10.90 11.42
CA TYR A 139 19.40 -10.22 11.21
C TYR A 139 19.68 -9.23 12.34
N ILE A 140 20.95 -9.09 12.67
CA ILE A 140 21.42 -8.07 13.60
C ILE A 140 21.83 -6.85 12.79
N MET A 141 21.32 -5.67 13.14
CA MET A 141 21.68 -4.39 12.53
C MET A 141 22.06 -3.36 13.60
N ARG A 142 22.95 -2.46 13.23
CA ARG A 142 23.29 -1.28 14.05
C ARG A 142 22.61 -0.05 13.46
N ALA A 143 21.78 0.61 14.26
CA ALA A 143 21.06 1.82 13.89
C ALA A 143 21.30 2.89 14.95
N ALA A 144 22.02 3.94 14.60
CA ALA A 144 22.56 4.91 15.54
C ALA A 144 23.41 4.20 16.61
N GLU A 145 23.13 4.41 17.89
CA GLU A 145 23.82 3.71 18.99
C GLU A 145 23.10 2.42 19.43
N HIS A 146 22.08 1.99 18.68
CA HIS A 146 21.26 0.82 19.01
C HIS A 146 21.63 -0.40 18.16
N THR A 147 21.62 -1.56 18.79
CA THR A 147 21.62 -2.85 18.08
C THR A 147 20.18 -3.36 18.03
N VAL A 148 19.68 -3.64 16.83
CA VAL A 148 18.31 -4.11 16.60
C VAL A 148 18.30 -5.47 15.93
N LEU A 149 17.30 -6.28 16.26
CA LEU A 149 17.00 -7.54 15.57
C LEU A 149 15.84 -7.29 14.60
N CYS A 150 15.97 -7.73 13.37
CA CYS A 150 14.94 -7.55 12.36
C CYS A 150 14.79 -8.75 11.43
N GLY A 151 13.58 -8.96 10.93
CA GLY A 151 13.31 -9.77 9.77
C GLY A 151 13.31 -8.92 8.50
N VAL A 152 13.68 -9.50 7.38
CA VAL A 152 13.78 -8.81 6.09
C VAL A 152 12.99 -9.60 5.04
N VAL A 153 12.14 -8.92 4.27
CA VAL A 153 11.28 -9.55 3.27
C VAL A 153 10.95 -8.57 2.14
N SER A 154 10.75 -9.09 0.93
CA SER A 154 10.16 -8.37 -0.18
C SER A 154 8.68 -8.71 -0.33
N MET A 155 7.84 -7.69 -0.43
CA MET A 155 6.44 -7.75 -0.87
C MET A 155 6.28 -7.10 -2.26
N GLY A 156 7.31 -7.23 -3.14
CA GLY A 156 7.48 -6.43 -4.34
C GLY A 156 8.23 -5.10 -4.09
N ASN A 157 8.48 -4.80 -2.83
CA ASN A 157 9.30 -3.71 -2.32
C ASN A 157 9.98 -4.15 -1.01
N PRO A 158 11.12 -3.55 -0.64
CA PRO A 158 11.91 -3.99 0.52
C PRO A 158 11.28 -3.57 1.85
N HIS A 159 11.24 -4.52 2.78
CA HIS A 159 10.77 -4.32 4.15
C HIS A 159 11.75 -4.86 5.18
N CYS A 160 11.94 -4.09 6.25
CA CYS A 160 12.65 -4.46 7.47
C CYS A 160 11.67 -4.39 8.63
N VAL A 161 11.49 -5.47 9.36
CA VAL A 161 10.52 -5.57 10.45
C VAL A 161 11.22 -5.83 11.78
N LEU A 162 11.05 -4.91 12.73
CA LEU A 162 11.54 -5.02 14.09
C LEU A 162 10.40 -5.44 15.01
N GLN A 163 10.68 -6.34 15.96
CA GLN A 163 9.77 -6.59 17.08
C GLN A 163 10.02 -5.56 18.18
N VAL A 164 8.96 -4.96 18.70
CA VAL A 164 8.98 -3.99 19.79
C VAL A 164 8.00 -4.42 20.89
N ASP A 165 8.27 -4.02 22.13
CA ASP A 165 7.40 -4.35 23.26
C ASP A 165 6.09 -3.55 23.21
N ASP A 166 6.16 -2.28 22.85
CA ASP A 166 5.00 -1.39 22.70
C ASP A 166 5.23 -0.40 21.54
N VAL A 167 4.32 -0.40 20.57
CA VAL A 167 4.39 0.53 19.42
C VAL A 167 4.29 2.00 19.83
N LYS A 168 3.65 2.30 20.97
CA LYS A 168 3.48 3.67 21.46
C LYS A 168 4.81 4.28 21.92
N THR A 169 5.69 3.46 22.48
CA THR A 169 7.01 3.87 23.00
C THR A 169 8.14 3.56 22.03
N ALA A 170 7.85 2.87 20.93
CA ALA A 170 8.83 2.55 19.90
C ALA A 170 9.47 3.82 19.33
N LYS A 171 10.80 3.79 19.16
CA LYS A 171 11.60 4.93 18.69
C LYS A 171 11.55 5.08 17.16
N VAL A 172 10.34 5.22 16.60
CA VAL A 172 10.10 5.24 15.15
C VAL A 172 10.80 6.43 14.49
N GLU A 173 10.69 7.62 15.07
CA GLU A 173 11.32 8.85 14.53
C GLU A 173 12.85 8.83 14.58
N LEU A 174 13.43 8.07 15.53
CA LEU A 174 14.87 7.92 15.67
C LEU A 174 15.41 6.82 14.76
N LEU A 175 14.82 5.62 14.83
CA LEU A 175 15.33 4.43 14.15
C LEU A 175 14.85 4.32 12.70
N GLY A 176 13.64 4.82 12.41
CA GLY A 176 13.04 4.75 11.08
C GLY A 176 13.94 5.32 9.98
N PRO A 177 14.36 6.60 10.05
CA PRO A 177 15.21 7.22 9.04
C PRO A 177 16.58 6.52 8.88
N VAL A 178 17.17 6.09 10.01
CA VAL A 178 18.49 5.44 10.01
C VAL A 178 18.43 4.07 9.36
N LEU A 179 17.39 3.29 9.66
CA LEU A 179 17.22 1.95 9.09
C LEU A 179 16.74 2.01 7.63
N GLU A 180 15.86 2.97 7.30
CA GLU A 180 15.36 3.18 5.93
C GLU A 180 16.53 3.39 4.95
N GLY A 181 17.49 4.22 5.31
CA GLY A 181 18.68 4.53 4.52
C GLY A 181 19.93 3.71 4.88
N HIS A 182 19.80 2.60 5.61
CA HIS A 182 20.94 1.81 6.06
C HIS A 182 21.71 1.18 4.89
N ASP A 183 23.04 1.13 4.98
CA ASP A 183 23.93 0.63 3.93
C ASP A 183 23.61 -0.80 3.45
N ARG A 184 22.99 -1.61 4.31
CA ARG A 184 22.55 -2.96 3.93
C ARG A 184 21.33 -2.97 3.00
N PHE A 185 20.59 -1.85 2.87
CA PHE A 185 19.49 -1.67 1.92
C PHE A 185 19.89 -0.70 0.81
N PRO A 186 20.50 -1.18 -0.29
CA PRO A 186 20.98 -0.29 -1.37
C PRO A 186 19.86 0.48 -2.08
N GLU A 187 18.63 -0.01 -2.02
CA GLU A 187 17.45 0.64 -2.57
C GLU A 187 16.54 1.22 -1.49
N ARG A 188 17.07 1.36 -0.25
CA ARG A 188 16.31 1.75 0.94
C ARG A 188 15.21 0.73 1.27
N ALA A 189 14.51 0.88 2.40
CA ALA A 189 13.47 -0.05 2.82
C ALA A 189 12.36 0.64 3.61
N ASN A 190 11.18 0.04 3.64
CA ASN A 190 10.14 0.38 4.61
C ASN A 190 10.45 -0.30 5.95
N ILE A 191 10.30 0.41 7.05
CA ILE A 191 10.65 -0.07 8.38
C ILE A 191 9.40 -0.28 9.22
N GLY A 192 9.10 -1.53 9.54
CA GLY A 192 7.97 -1.92 10.39
C GLY A 192 8.38 -2.09 11.85
N PHE A 193 7.61 -1.53 12.77
CA PHE A 193 7.75 -1.67 14.21
C PHE A 193 6.55 -2.47 14.71
N MET A 194 6.75 -3.77 14.91
CA MET A 194 5.71 -4.75 15.19
C MET A 194 5.65 -5.11 16.68
N GLN A 195 4.52 -4.87 17.30
CA GLN A 195 4.18 -5.38 18.64
C GLN A 195 3.29 -6.61 18.49
N VAL A 196 3.74 -7.75 18.99
CA VAL A 196 2.93 -8.96 19.05
C VAL A 196 2.03 -8.91 20.29
N VAL A 197 0.71 -8.85 20.07
CA VAL A 197 -0.30 -8.86 21.14
C VAL A 197 -0.73 -10.30 21.42
N SER A 198 -0.97 -11.09 20.38
CA SER A 198 -1.22 -12.53 20.40
C SER A 198 -0.72 -13.14 19.07
N ARG A 199 -0.87 -14.46 18.93
CA ARG A 199 -0.52 -15.13 17.66
C ARG A 199 -1.38 -14.68 16.48
N GLU A 200 -2.56 -14.16 16.73
CA GLU A 200 -3.53 -13.69 15.73
C GLU A 200 -3.71 -12.18 15.71
N HIS A 201 -2.89 -11.43 16.49
CA HIS A 201 -3.06 -9.98 16.63
C HIS A 201 -1.73 -9.27 16.82
N ILE A 202 -1.45 -8.29 15.95
CA ILE A 202 -0.32 -7.38 16.09
C ILE A 202 -0.76 -5.92 16.02
N LYS A 203 0.05 -5.04 16.61
CA LYS A 203 0.03 -3.60 16.39
C LYS A 203 1.26 -3.21 15.61
N LEU A 204 1.11 -2.29 14.66
CA LEU A 204 2.17 -1.95 13.73
C LEU A 204 2.23 -0.44 13.47
N ARG A 205 3.44 0.10 13.49
CA ARG A 205 3.76 1.42 12.92
C ARG A 205 4.79 1.22 11.82
N VAL A 206 4.67 2.00 10.74
CA VAL A 206 5.58 1.87 9.60
C VAL A 206 6.17 3.22 9.25
N TYR A 207 7.50 3.26 9.14
CA TYR A 207 8.25 4.36 8.54
C TYR A 207 8.50 3.96 7.07
N GLU A 208 7.76 4.58 6.16
CA GLU A 208 7.79 4.23 4.74
C GLU A 208 8.96 4.87 4.00
N ARG A 209 9.49 4.13 3.04
CA ARG A 209 10.56 4.58 2.15
C ARG A 209 10.16 5.84 1.40
N GLY A 210 10.91 6.93 1.65
CA GLY A 210 10.69 8.23 1.00
C GLY A 210 9.50 9.05 1.50
N ALA A 211 8.68 8.52 2.42
CA ALA A 211 7.48 9.18 2.90
C ALA A 211 7.47 9.45 4.41
N GLY A 212 8.33 8.76 5.18
CA GLY A 212 8.31 8.84 6.63
C GLY A 212 7.23 7.99 7.28
N GLU A 213 6.88 8.28 8.52
CA GLU A 213 5.81 7.55 9.20
C GLU A 213 4.45 7.88 8.60
N THR A 214 3.68 6.84 8.25
CA THR A 214 2.36 6.96 7.63
C THR A 214 1.27 6.31 8.49
N GLN A 215 0.01 6.65 8.21
CA GLN A 215 -1.15 6.11 8.94
C GLN A 215 -1.42 4.64 8.62
N ALA A 216 -1.07 4.19 7.40
CA ALA A 216 -1.26 2.81 6.99
C ALA A 216 -0.39 2.46 5.79
N CYS A 217 0.40 1.41 5.95
CA CYS A 217 1.18 0.78 4.88
C CYS A 217 0.69 -0.65 4.67
N GLY A 218 -0.01 -0.91 3.57
CA GLY A 218 -0.56 -2.24 3.26
C GLY A 218 0.52 -3.30 3.09
N SER A 219 1.56 -3.01 2.28
CA SER A 219 2.70 -3.93 2.11
C SER A 219 3.51 -4.09 3.39
N GLY A 220 3.59 -3.05 4.23
CA GLY A 220 4.21 -3.12 5.55
C GLY A 220 3.48 -4.07 6.51
N ALA A 221 2.13 -4.05 6.50
CA ALA A 221 1.32 -4.99 7.26
C ALA A 221 1.54 -6.43 6.79
N CYS A 222 1.56 -6.65 5.48
CA CYS A 222 1.86 -7.96 4.89
C CYS A 222 3.26 -8.45 5.27
N ALA A 223 4.26 -7.58 5.18
CA ALA A 223 5.64 -7.87 5.55
C ALA A 223 5.78 -8.24 7.03
N ALA A 224 5.13 -7.48 7.93
CA ALA A 224 5.16 -7.76 9.36
C ALA A 224 4.57 -9.13 9.69
N VAL A 225 3.43 -9.48 9.10
CA VAL A 225 2.82 -10.80 9.29
C VAL A 225 3.68 -11.91 8.69
N ALA A 226 4.21 -11.74 7.48
CA ALA A 226 5.08 -12.73 6.84
C ALA A 226 6.33 -13.01 7.69
N VAL A 227 7.00 -11.96 8.18
CA VAL A 227 8.15 -12.09 9.08
C VAL A 227 7.75 -12.78 10.38
N GLY A 228 6.64 -12.38 10.99
CA GLY A 228 6.16 -12.97 12.23
C GLY A 228 5.81 -14.47 12.09
N ILE A 229 5.23 -14.88 10.96
CA ILE A 229 4.97 -16.29 10.66
C ILE A 229 6.28 -17.05 10.43
N GLN A 230 7.21 -16.49 9.66
CA GLN A 230 8.53 -17.10 9.43
C GLN A 230 9.31 -17.31 10.74
N GLN A 231 9.16 -16.38 11.69
CA GLN A 231 9.77 -16.45 13.02
C GLN A 231 8.96 -17.27 14.02
N GLU A 232 7.86 -17.90 13.59
CA GLU A 232 6.98 -18.74 14.42
C GLU A 232 6.26 -18.00 15.57
N LEU A 233 6.18 -16.66 15.46
CA LEU A 233 5.50 -15.79 16.42
C LEU A 233 3.99 -15.68 16.16
N LEU A 234 3.57 -15.81 14.90
CA LEU A 234 2.21 -15.57 14.46
C LEU A 234 1.56 -16.80 13.83
N ALA A 235 0.23 -16.84 13.85
CA ALA A 235 -0.60 -17.80 13.15
C ALA A 235 -0.79 -17.39 11.67
N GLU A 236 -1.45 -18.25 10.87
CA GLU A 236 -1.69 -18.01 9.44
C GLU A 236 -2.62 -16.82 9.16
N GLU A 237 -3.50 -16.48 10.09
CA GLU A 237 -4.45 -15.36 10.01
C GLU A 237 -4.21 -14.38 11.14
N VAL A 238 -4.01 -13.11 10.79
CA VAL A 238 -3.60 -12.08 11.73
C VAL A 238 -4.37 -10.79 11.51
N HIS A 239 -4.92 -10.27 12.61
CA HIS A 239 -5.45 -8.92 12.68
C HIS A 239 -4.30 -7.94 12.92
N VAL A 240 -4.17 -6.94 12.05
CA VAL A 240 -3.12 -5.91 12.13
C VAL A 240 -3.75 -4.56 12.44
N GLU A 241 -3.47 -4.01 13.61
CA GLU A 241 -3.82 -2.63 13.96
C GLU A 241 -2.72 -1.67 13.50
N LEU A 242 -3.10 -0.69 12.69
CA LEU A 242 -2.27 0.43 12.24
C LEU A 242 -2.85 1.74 12.80
N PRO A 243 -2.10 2.86 12.82
CA PRO A 243 -2.66 4.15 13.25
C PRO A 243 -3.93 4.56 12.50
N GLY A 244 -4.05 4.27 11.21
CA GLY A 244 -5.21 4.60 10.38
C GLY A 244 -6.38 3.62 10.44
N GLY A 245 -6.21 2.45 11.09
CA GLY A 245 -7.24 1.40 11.18
C GLY A 245 -6.67 -0.01 11.05
N SER A 246 -7.51 -0.97 10.72
CA SER A 246 -7.14 -2.38 10.77
C SER A 246 -7.17 -3.07 9.42
N LEU A 247 -6.29 -4.03 9.25
CA LEU A 247 -6.22 -4.98 8.14
C LEU A 247 -6.27 -6.40 8.67
N HIS A 248 -6.78 -7.31 7.86
CA HIS A 248 -6.71 -8.75 8.09
C HIS A 248 -5.76 -9.36 7.06
N ILE A 249 -4.72 -10.04 7.52
CA ILE A 249 -3.70 -10.66 6.68
C ILE A 249 -3.76 -12.17 6.86
N ARG A 250 -3.72 -12.90 5.73
CA ARG A 250 -3.69 -14.36 5.73
C ARG A 250 -2.56 -14.85 4.83
N TRP A 251 -1.72 -15.73 5.40
CA TRP A 251 -0.65 -16.39 4.66
C TRP A 251 -0.40 -17.80 5.20
N LYS A 252 -0.50 -18.81 4.33
CA LYS A 252 -0.30 -20.21 4.69
C LYS A 252 1.16 -20.66 4.74
N GLY A 253 2.09 -19.78 4.37
CA GLY A 253 3.51 -20.09 4.37
C GLY A 253 4.13 -20.14 2.98
N PRO A 254 5.42 -20.51 2.88
CA PRO A 254 6.17 -20.55 1.62
C PRO A 254 5.47 -21.35 0.52
N GLY A 255 5.51 -20.82 -0.70
CA GLY A 255 4.84 -21.40 -1.88
C GLY A 255 3.39 -20.93 -2.06
N GLU A 256 2.83 -20.18 -1.11
CA GLU A 256 1.46 -19.72 -1.14
C GLU A 256 1.40 -18.18 -1.22
N PRO A 257 0.40 -17.63 -1.93
CA PRO A 257 0.20 -16.18 -1.93
C PRO A 257 -0.31 -15.67 -0.57
N LEU A 258 0.07 -14.44 -0.25
CA LEU A 258 -0.43 -13.71 0.90
C LEU A 258 -1.62 -12.85 0.49
N PHE A 259 -2.68 -12.86 1.29
CA PHE A 259 -3.89 -12.08 1.08
C PHE A 259 -4.05 -11.00 2.15
N MET A 260 -4.40 -9.80 1.69
CA MET A 260 -4.73 -8.66 2.54
C MET A 260 -6.18 -8.28 2.35
N THR A 261 -6.95 -8.23 3.43
CA THR A 261 -8.35 -7.78 3.43
C THR A 261 -8.50 -6.54 4.29
N GLY A 262 -9.16 -5.53 3.77
CA GLY A 262 -9.39 -4.29 4.50
C GLY A 262 -10.43 -3.38 3.88
N PRO A 263 -10.79 -2.29 4.60
CA PRO A 263 -11.79 -1.35 4.17
C PRO A 263 -11.26 -0.37 3.12
N ALA A 264 -12.20 0.26 2.42
CA ALA A 264 -12.01 1.47 1.65
C ALA A 264 -13.22 2.38 1.87
N ALA A 265 -12.98 3.62 2.23
CA ALA A 265 -14.03 4.58 2.52
C ALA A 265 -14.24 5.54 1.34
N HIS A 266 -15.49 5.74 0.95
CA HIS A 266 -15.90 6.79 0.04
C HIS A 266 -16.29 8.02 0.87
N VAL A 267 -15.68 9.17 0.61
CA VAL A 267 -15.89 10.39 1.39
C VAL A 267 -16.93 11.28 0.73
N TYR A 268 -16.69 11.67 -0.52
CA TYR A 268 -17.61 12.49 -1.31
C TYR A 268 -17.38 12.37 -2.81
N VAL A 269 -18.36 12.82 -3.59
CA VAL A 269 -18.23 13.07 -5.03
C VAL A 269 -18.06 14.56 -5.26
N GLY A 270 -17.07 14.93 -6.08
CA GLY A 270 -16.80 16.31 -6.46
C GLY A 270 -16.83 16.53 -7.97
N PHE A 271 -16.91 17.80 -8.35
CA PHE A 271 -16.84 18.23 -9.74
C PHE A 271 -15.76 19.28 -9.91
N ILE A 272 -14.93 19.14 -10.94
CA ILE A 272 -13.94 20.14 -11.35
C ILE A 272 -14.38 20.74 -12.69
N HIS A 273 -14.47 22.05 -12.74
CA HIS A 273 -14.68 22.82 -13.95
C HIS A 273 -13.32 23.35 -14.44
N PHE A 274 -12.87 22.87 -15.58
CA PHE A 274 -11.70 23.42 -16.24
C PHE A 274 -12.14 24.66 -17.02
N CYS A 275 -11.79 25.84 -16.55
CA CYS A 275 -11.98 27.05 -17.34
C CYS A 275 -11.06 27.01 -18.57
N SER A 276 -11.64 27.08 -19.76
CA SER A 276 -10.92 27.08 -21.05
C SER A 276 -10.09 28.37 -21.31
N ARG A 277 -9.96 29.25 -20.31
CA ARG A 277 -9.19 30.49 -20.38
C ARG A 277 -8.40 30.70 -19.10
N VAL A 278 -7.21 30.13 -19.06
CA VAL A 278 -6.08 30.72 -18.33
C VAL A 278 -4.86 30.55 -19.24
N SER A 279 -4.67 31.50 -20.12
CA SER A 279 -3.36 31.81 -20.66
C SER A 279 -2.54 32.33 -19.48
N PHE A 280 -1.57 31.55 -19.03
CA PHE A 280 -0.55 32.02 -18.11
C PHE A 280 0.48 32.79 -18.95
N GLY A 281 0.56 34.10 -18.71
CA GLY A 281 1.69 34.92 -19.14
C GLY A 281 2.90 34.62 -18.27
#